data_6b4de531486d7631cfa907e4d9bd1fae
#
_entry.id   6b4de531486d7631cfa907e4d9bd1fae
#
_cell.length_a   1.000
_cell.length_b   1.000
_cell.length_c   1.000
_cell.angle_alpha   90.00
_cell.angle_beta   90.00
_cell.angle_gamma   90.00
#
_symmetry.space_group_name_H-M   'P 1'
#
loop_
_entity.id
_entity.type
_entity.pdbx_description
1 polymer ?
#
loop_
_entity_poly.entity_id
_entity_poly.type
_entity_poly.pdbx_seq_one_letter_code
_entity_poly.pdbx_strand_id
1 'polypeptide(L)'
;MRPEVKICGLKKPADAQYVNDAGADYAGFVFYEKSRRNLSRQQAEEIMKKISPRIKKVAVTVSPDAAQIKTLQQMKFDIIQMHGKLSEDAITAAELPVWYAINLSDPEEFEAKTKSF
;
A
#
# COMPACT_ATOMS: atom_id res chain seq x y z
N MET A 1 9.06 20.30 13.12
CA MET A 1 8.67 19.27 12.12
C MET A 1 8.05 18.08 12.85
N ARG A 2 6.84 17.74 12.52
CA ARG A 2 6.20 16.57 13.11
C ARG A 2 6.54 15.32 12.29
N PRO A 3 6.59 14.12 12.89
CA PRO A 3 6.75 12.91 12.12
C PRO A 3 5.54 12.64 11.23
N GLU A 4 5.78 12.02 10.10
CA GLU A 4 4.69 11.60 9.21
C GLU A 4 3.98 10.39 9.81
N VAL A 5 2.66 10.36 9.68
CA VAL A 5 1.82 9.30 10.23
C VAL A 5 1.11 8.56 9.10
N LYS A 6 1.27 7.24 9.10
CA LYS A 6 0.55 6.34 8.18
C LYS A 6 -0.37 5.44 8.98
N ILE A 7 -1.64 5.41 8.59
CA ILE A 7 -2.61 4.48 9.15
C ILE A 7 -2.93 3.43 8.08
N CYS A 8 -2.68 2.17 8.41
CA CYS A 8 -2.82 1.07 7.46
C CYS A 8 -3.91 0.10 7.92
N GLY A 9 -4.51 -0.58 6.94
CA GLY A 9 -5.49 -1.62 7.23
C GLY A 9 -6.90 -1.12 7.39
N LEU A 10 -7.26 -0.10 6.62
CA LEU A 10 -8.64 0.36 6.55
C LEU A 10 -9.52 -0.75 6.01
N LYS A 11 -10.68 -0.95 6.59
CA LYS A 11 -11.54 -2.06 6.22
C LYS A 11 -12.95 -1.67 5.80
N LYS A 12 -13.45 -0.56 6.29
CA LYS A 12 -14.81 -0.11 6.00
C LYS A 12 -14.85 1.40 5.87
N PRO A 13 -15.91 1.96 5.24
CA PRO A 13 -15.97 3.41 5.01
C PRO A 13 -15.88 4.25 6.27
N ALA A 14 -16.34 3.75 7.42
CA ALA A 14 -16.20 4.47 8.68
C ALA A 14 -14.74 4.70 9.07
N ASP A 15 -13.82 3.84 8.62
CA ASP A 15 -12.41 3.98 8.93
C ASP A 15 -11.80 5.22 8.27
N ALA A 16 -12.38 5.68 7.16
CA ALA A 16 -11.93 6.91 6.52
C ALA A 16 -12.08 8.12 7.44
N GLN A 17 -13.12 8.14 8.25
CA GLN A 17 -13.34 9.23 9.19
C GLN A 17 -12.23 9.28 10.25
N TYR A 18 -11.81 8.11 10.75
CA TYR A 18 -10.70 8.04 11.69
C TYR A 18 -9.43 8.61 11.10
N VAL A 19 -9.14 8.25 9.86
CA VAL A 19 -7.93 8.70 9.18
C VAL A 19 -7.96 10.22 8.98
N ASN A 20 -9.10 10.75 8.56
CA ASN A 20 -9.28 12.18 8.35
C ASN A 20 -9.14 12.95 9.66
N ASP A 21 -9.80 12.47 10.72
CA ASP A 21 -9.77 13.12 12.04
C ASP A 21 -8.40 13.06 12.69
N ALA A 22 -7.67 11.95 12.49
CA ALA A 22 -6.33 11.80 13.03
C ALA A 22 -5.29 12.69 12.34
N GLY A 23 -5.64 13.26 11.19
CA GLY A 23 -4.71 14.08 10.42
C GLY A 23 -3.55 13.26 9.87
N ALA A 24 -3.81 12.00 9.47
CA ALA A 24 -2.79 11.15 8.90
C ALA A 24 -2.24 11.73 7.60
N ASP A 25 -0.99 11.41 7.31
CA ASP A 25 -0.34 11.81 6.06
C ASP A 25 -0.57 10.77 4.96
N TYR A 26 -0.70 9.50 5.37
CA TYR A 26 -0.90 8.37 4.46
C TYR A 26 -1.96 7.43 4.98
N ALA A 27 -2.76 6.89 4.06
CA ALA A 27 -3.77 5.88 4.35
C ALA A 27 -3.44 4.61 3.55
N GLY A 28 -3.24 3.49 4.22
CA GLY A 28 -2.86 2.22 3.61
C GLY A 28 -4.04 1.29 3.40
N PHE A 29 -4.14 0.77 2.19
CA PHE A 29 -5.19 -0.17 1.76
C PHE A 29 -4.53 -1.50 1.43
N VAL A 30 -4.90 -2.57 2.13
CA VAL A 30 -4.24 -3.86 2.04
C VAL A 30 -4.88 -4.75 0.97
N PHE A 31 -4.06 -5.22 0.03
CA PHE A 31 -4.48 -6.15 -1.03
C PHE A 31 -3.66 -7.44 -0.92
N TYR A 32 -4.00 -8.26 0.06
CA TYR A 32 -3.35 -9.54 0.31
C TYR A 32 -4.38 -10.51 0.89
N GLU A 33 -4.69 -11.56 0.13
CA GLU A 33 -5.76 -12.50 0.45
C GLU A 33 -5.67 -13.12 1.84
N LYS A 34 -4.45 -13.34 2.35
CA LYS A 34 -4.24 -13.95 3.65
C LYS A 34 -4.38 -12.97 4.81
N SER A 35 -4.52 -11.70 4.54
CA SER A 35 -4.69 -10.69 5.57
C SER A 35 -6.16 -10.54 5.96
N ARG A 36 -6.42 -10.36 7.25
CA ARG A 36 -7.76 -10.02 7.73
C ARG A 36 -8.22 -8.65 7.25
N ARG A 37 -7.28 -7.83 6.80
CA ARG A 37 -7.55 -6.47 6.33
C ARG A 37 -7.62 -6.39 4.82
N ASN A 38 -7.61 -7.54 4.14
CA ASN A 38 -7.68 -7.58 2.69
C ASN A 38 -8.95 -6.92 2.18
N LEU A 39 -8.81 -6.10 1.15
CA LEU A 39 -9.92 -5.39 0.52
C LEU A 39 -10.10 -5.86 -0.91
N SER A 40 -11.37 -5.91 -1.34
CA SER A 40 -11.67 -6.01 -2.76
C SER A 40 -11.50 -4.62 -3.39
N ARG A 41 -11.44 -4.57 -4.72
CA ARG A 41 -11.37 -3.30 -5.44
C ARG A 41 -12.53 -2.39 -5.07
N GLN A 42 -13.76 -2.93 -5.04
CA GLN A 42 -14.95 -2.16 -4.72
C GLN A 42 -14.91 -1.57 -3.31
N GLN A 43 -14.50 -2.40 -2.33
CA GLN A 43 -14.38 -1.93 -0.96
C GLN A 43 -13.37 -0.80 -0.84
N ALA A 44 -12.21 -0.96 -1.48
CA ALA A 44 -11.18 0.05 -1.45
C ALA A 44 -11.66 1.36 -2.09
N GLU A 45 -12.33 1.28 -3.23
CA GLU A 45 -12.84 2.48 -3.92
C GLU A 45 -13.86 3.24 -3.07
N GLU A 46 -14.72 2.54 -2.35
CA GLU A 46 -15.69 3.17 -1.46
C GLU A 46 -15.03 3.92 -0.32
N ILE A 47 -13.97 3.34 0.26
CA ILE A 47 -13.22 3.99 1.33
C ILE A 47 -12.44 5.19 0.77
N MET A 48 -11.80 5.03 -0.38
CA MET A 48 -11.00 6.07 -1.00
C MET A 48 -11.79 7.34 -1.27
N LYS A 49 -13.06 7.21 -1.65
CA LYS A 49 -13.92 8.36 -1.90
C LYS A 49 -14.12 9.24 -0.67
N LYS A 50 -13.96 8.68 0.51
CA LYS A 50 -14.19 9.38 1.77
C LYS A 50 -12.92 9.91 2.42
N ILE A 51 -11.77 9.54 1.88
CA ILE A 51 -10.47 10.01 2.38
C ILE A 51 -10.23 11.43 1.88
N SER A 52 -9.75 12.30 2.78
CA SER A 52 -9.41 13.67 2.43
C SER A 52 -8.37 13.72 1.30
N PRO A 53 -8.54 14.60 0.29
CA PRO A 53 -7.57 14.69 -0.82
C PRO A 53 -6.13 14.98 -0.40
N ARG A 54 -5.93 15.60 0.76
CA ARG A 54 -4.59 15.90 1.27
C ARG A 54 -3.84 14.66 1.77
N ILE A 55 -4.56 13.58 2.02
CA ILE A 55 -3.98 12.33 2.52
C ILE A 55 -3.61 11.44 1.33
N LYS A 56 -2.36 11.02 1.25
CA LYS A 56 -1.90 10.15 0.18
C LYS A 56 -2.33 8.71 0.43
N LYS A 57 -2.77 8.06 -0.63
CA LYS A 57 -3.30 6.69 -0.56
C LYS A 57 -2.24 5.71 -1.00
N VAL A 58 -1.99 4.71 -0.16
CA VAL A 58 -0.95 3.70 -0.37
C VAL A 58 -1.60 2.34 -0.59
N ALA A 59 -1.34 1.71 -1.72
CA ALA A 59 -1.76 0.33 -1.97
C ALA A 59 -0.70 -0.60 -1.39
N VAL A 60 -1.05 -1.37 -0.37
CA VAL A 60 -0.12 -2.28 0.32
C VAL A 60 -0.29 -3.68 -0.27
N THR A 61 0.78 -4.21 -0.85
CA THR A 61 0.77 -5.50 -1.53
C THR A 61 1.80 -6.45 -0.95
N VAL A 62 1.58 -7.76 -1.15
CA VAL A 62 2.54 -8.79 -0.76
C VAL A 62 2.80 -9.66 -1.98
N SER A 63 4.06 -9.73 -2.40
CA SER A 63 4.49 -10.51 -3.56
C SER A 63 3.61 -10.28 -4.80
N PRO A 64 3.39 -9.00 -5.17
CA PRO A 64 2.46 -8.70 -6.27
C PRO A 64 3.00 -9.14 -7.63
N ASP A 65 2.09 -9.43 -8.56
CA ASP A 65 2.46 -9.63 -9.96
C ASP A 65 2.17 -8.36 -10.76
N ALA A 66 2.59 -8.35 -12.03
CA ALA A 66 2.42 -7.20 -12.90
C ALA A 66 0.94 -6.86 -13.12
N ALA A 67 0.07 -7.87 -13.21
CA ALA A 67 -1.36 -7.64 -13.41
C ALA A 67 -1.98 -6.92 -12.22
N GLN A 68 -1.60 -7.31 -11.01
CA GLN A 68 -2.07 -6.63 -9.80
C GLN A 68 -1.62 -5.18 -9.76
N ILE A 69 -0.36 -4.92 -10.09
CA ILE A 69 0.18 -3.56 -10.11
C ILE A 69 -0.59 -2.69 -11.11
N LYS A 70 -0.85 -3.20 -12.30
CA LYS A 70 -1.62 -2.46 -13.31
C LYS A 70 -3.03 -2.13 -12.85
N THR A 71 -3.70 -3.09 -12.22
CA THR A 71 -5.04 -2.88 -11.68
C THR A 71 -5.05 -1.80 -10.60
N LEU A 72 -4.08 -1.85 -9.69
CA LEU A 72 -4.00 -0.86 -8.61
C LEU A 72 -3.72 0.54 -9.14
N GLN A 73 -2.92 0.67 -10.18
CA GLN A 73 -2.65 1.98 -10.79
C GLN A 73 -3.89 2.61 -11.40
N GLN A 74 -4.83 1.80 -11.88
CA GLN A 74 -6.11 2.28 -12.39
C GLN A 74 -7.01 2.83 -11.30
N MET A 75 -6.75 2.46 -10.04
CA MET A 75 -7.56 2.87 -8.90
C MET A 75 -7.15 4.21 -8.29
N LYS A 76 -6.17 4.89 -8.88
CA LYS A 76 -5.72 6.23 -8.46
C LYS A 76 -5.04 6.28 -7.08
N PHE A 77 -4.27 5.26 -6.75
CA PHE A 77 -3.38 5.32 -5.60
C PHE A 77 -2.21 6.26 -5.88
N ASP A 78 -1.64 6.83 -4.82
CA ASP A 78 -0.48 7.71 -4.93
C ASP A 78 0.83 6.94 -4.84
N ILE A 79 0.84 5.86 -4.08
CA ILE A 79 2.03 5.06 -3.80
C ILE A 79 1.65 3.59 -3.78
N ILE A 80 2.56 2.72 -4.23
CA ILE A 80 2.41 1.28 -4.08
C ILE A 80 3.48 0.79 -3.12
N GLN A 81 3.07 0.11 -2.04
CA GLN A 81 3.98 -0.52 -1.11
C GLN A 81 4.06 -2.00 -1.42
N MET A 82 5.26 -2.50 -1.66
CA MET A 82 5.51 -3.90 -1.98
C MET A 82 6.24 -4.59 -0.84
N HIS A 83 5.72 -5.74 -0.41
CA HIS A 83 6.30 -6.58 0.62
C HIS A 83 6.41 -8.00 0.08
N GLY A 84 7.25 -8.85 0.69
CA GLY A 84 7.43 -10.23 0.23
C GLY A 84 8.37 -10.33 -0.95
N LYS A 85 8.06 -11.21 -1.90
CA LYS A 85 8.90 -11.43 -3.08
C LYS A 85 8.65 -10.35 -4.12
N LEU A 86 9.74 -9.74 -4.59
CA LEU A 86 9.69 -8.66 -5.58
C LEU A 86 10.05 -9.23 -6.94
N SER A 87 9.07 -9.39 -7.84
CA SER A 87 9.33 -9.84 -9.19
C SER A 87 9.75 -8.64 -10.05
N GLU A 88 10.60 -8.90 -11.04
CA GLU A 88 11.00 -7.84 -11.98
C GLU A 88 9.80 -7.31 -12.75
N ASP A 89 8.85 -8.18 -13.10
CA ASP A 89 7.67 -7.79 -13.85
C ASP A 89 6.80 -6.81 -13.06
N ALA A 90 6.65 -7.05 -11.75
CA ALA A 90 5.89 -6.14 -10.90
C ALA A 90 6.58 -4.79 -10.77
N ILE A 91 7.89 -4.79 -10.57
CA ILE A 91 8.68 -3.57 -10.44
C ILE A 91 8.62 -2.77 -11.74
N THR A 92 8.77 -3.44 -12.87
CA THR A 92 8.73 -2.80 -14.19
C THR A 92 7.35 -2.22 -14.51
N ALA A 93 6.28 -2.90 -14.07
CA ALA A 93 4.91 -2.43 -14.30
C ALA A 93 4.57 -1.19 -13.45
N ALA A 94 5.29 -0.96 -12.37
CA ALA A 94 4.99 0.14 -11.45
C ALA A 94 5.38 1.48 -12.07
N GLU A 95 4.41 2.36 -12.25
CA GLU A 95 4.62 3.73 -12.71
C GLU A 95 4.52 4.74 -11.55
N LEU A 96 3.91 4.33 -10.45
CA LEU A 96 3.81 5.14 -9.25
C LEU A 96 5.07 4.97 -8.38
N PRO A 97 5.32 5.92 -7.47
CA PRO A 97 6.37 5.71 -6.46
C PRO A 97 6.15 4.41 -5.71
N VAL A 98 7.22 3.68 -5.47
CA VAL A 98 7.15 2.38 -4.80
C VAL A 98 7.90 2.44 -3.48
N TRP A 99 7.22 1.96 -2.42
CA TRP A 99 7.84 1.74 -1.11
C TRP A 99 8.07 0.25 -0.94
N TYR A 100 9.27 -0.12 -0.50
CA TYR A 100 9.62 -1.51 -0.24
C TYR A 100 9.61 -1.75 1.26
N ALA A 101 8.74 -2.66 1.72
CA ALA A 101 8.67 -3.03 3.13
C ALA A 101 9.55 -4.26 3.35
N ILE A 102 10.53 -4.14 4.25
CA ILE A 102 11.49 -5.20 4.53
C ILE A 102 11.30 -5.67 5.97
N ASN A 103 11.27 -7.00 6.16
CA ASN A 103 11.23 -7.56 7.50
C ASN A 103 12.64 -7.59 8.08
N LEU A 104 12.91 -6.68 9.00
CA LEU A 104 14.25 -6.55 9.60
C LEU A 104 14.60 -7.68 10.55
N SER A 105 13.67 -8.57 10.89
CA SER A 105 13.97 -9.75 11.68
C SER A 105 14.68 -10.85 10.88
N ASP A 106 14.77 -10.70 9.56
CA ASP A 106 15.46 -11.63 8.67
C ASP A 106 16.60 -10.88 7.94
N PRO A 107 17.83 -10.98 8.45
CA PRO A 107 18.98 -10.30 7.83
C PRO A 107 19.25 -10.72 6.39
N GLU A 108 19.03 -11.99 6.06
CA GLU A 108 19.24 -12.46 4.69
C GLU A 108 18.26 -11.83 3.72
N GLU A 109 17.00 -11.73 4.12
CA GLU A 109 15.98 -11.07 3.32
C GLU A 109 16.32 -9.60 3.12
N PHE A 110 16.79 -8.93 4.17
CA PHE A 110 17.19 -7.54 4.10
C PHE A 110 18.31 -7.34 3.09
N GLU A 111 19.37 -8.15 3.16
CA GLU A 111 20.50 -8.05 2.23
C GLU A 111 20.08 -8.33 0.78
N ALA A 112 19.27 -9.37 0.57
CA ALA A 112 18.81 -9.72 -0.76
C ALA A 112 18.00 -8.59 -1.40
N LYS A 113 17.11 -7.96 -0.65
CA LYS A 113 16.28 -6.87 -1.16
C LYS A 113 17.07 -5.60 -1.41
N THR A 114 18.01 -5.27 -0.53
CA THR A 114 18.82 -4.06 -0.71
C THR A 114 19.75 -4.17 -1.91
N LYS A 115 20.19 -5.36 -2.26
CA LYS A 115 21.01 -5.57 -3.45
C LYS A 115 20.22 -5.43 -4.76
N SER A 116 18.89 -5.53 -4.68
CA SER A 116 18.02 -5.42 -5.86
C SER A 116 17.74 -3.98 -6.25
N PHE A 117 18.06 -3.03 -5.39
CA PHE A 117 17.73 -1.62 -5.59
C PHE A 117 18.86 -0.83 -6.28
#